data_e6286ca32b9b5850d87a66e1aedb5c70
#
_entry.id   e6286ca32b9b5850d87a66e1aedb5c70
#
_cell.length_a   1.000
_cell.length_b   1.000
_cell.length_c   1.000
_cell.angle_alpha   90.00
_cell.angle_beta   90.00
_cell.angle_gamma   90.00
#
_symmetry.space_group_name_H-M   'P 1'
#
loop_
_entity.id
_entity.type
_entity.pdbx_description
1 polymer ?
#
loop_
_entity_poly.entity_id
_entity_poly.type
_entity_poly.pdbx_seq_one_letter_code
_entity_poly.pdbx_strand_id
1 'polypeptide(L)'
;MSVQFARREFLAGMVAITASHAANAASRFSPASGLRPSDSHSPFRVSVINDEISQDFGHACEVASREFGMGWIELRGMWKKNIISLDEKEVAEARRILEKYQLKVTDIASPLFKVDWPGAPKSKFSEAKSFGADFTLAQQDEVLERAMDLAKAFQTDRVRCFDFWRLEDQAPYRAAINDKLRDAAAKAAKKGIILVLENEMACNTATAAESAKVLAAVQSPALMLNWDPGNAAAAGEIPYPDGYNLLPKDRIGHCHCKDFVKTGKGDWAPMGGGFIDWAGQFKALKRDGYRLAVSLETHWNGGGTPEECSRKSWAGMKTLLQGADVL
;
A
#
# COMPACT_ATOMS: atom_id res chain seq x y z
N MET A 1 63.41 5.43 41.98
CA MET A 1 62.50 4.46 42.64
C MET A 1 61.17 4.45 41.95
N SER A 2 60.83 3.34 41.36
CA SER A 2 59.64 3.01 40.61
C SER A 2 58.39 3.00 41.47
N VAL A 3 57.25 3.42 40.93
CA VAL A 3 55.99 2.75 41.18
C VAL A 3 55.18 2.72 39.86
N GLN A 4 55.22 1.60 39.19
CA GLN A 4 54.16 1.15 38.29
C GLN A 4 53.05 0.62 39.14
N PHE A 5 51.80 1.06 38.91
CA PHE A 5 50.61 0.24 39.16
C PHE A 5 49.41 0.76 38.37
N ALA A 6 48.89 -0.19 37.58
CA ALA A 6 47.49 -0.49 37.22
C ALA A 6 46.78 0.42 36.26
N ARG A 7 47.03 0.17 34.96
CA ARG A 7 46.06 0.30 33.87
C ARG A 7 45.58 -1.11 33.51
N ARG A 8 44.53 -1.54 34.16
CA ARG A 8 43.68 -2.70 33.71
C ARG A 8 42.49 -2.78 34.65
N GLU A 9 41.38 -2.10 34.34
CA GLU A 9 40.03 -2.39 34.83
C GLU A 9 39.08 -1.20 34.52
N PHE A 10 39.02 -0.78 33.23
CA PHE A 10 38.01 0.24 32.83
C PHE A 10 37.47 0.01 31.40
N LEU A 11 37.43 -1.27 30.95
CA LEU A 11 36.91 -1.61 29.61
C LEU A 11 36.01 -2.86 29.61
N ALA A 12 35.19 -3.02 30.64
CA ALA A 12 34.21 -4.11 30.72
C ALA A 12 32.81 -3.66 31.15
N GLY A 13 32.43 -2.41 30.88
CA GLY A 13 31.15 -1.86 31.34
C GLY A 13 30.30 -1.13 30.29
N MET A 14 30.63 -1.18 29.01
CA MET A 14 29.90 -0.39 27.98
C MET A 14 29.56 -1.15 26.69
N VAL A 15 29.12 -2.40 26.76
CA VAL A 15 28.60 -3.15 25.60
C VAL A 15 27.32 -3.94 25.94
N ALA A 16 26.45 -3.46 26.78
CA ALA A 16 25.21 -4.17 27.11
C ALA A 16 23.93 -3.32 27.16
N ILE A 17 23.88 -2.13 26.55
CA ILE A 17 22.66 -1.26 26.63
C ILE A 17 22.12 -0.86 25.24
N THR A 18 22.60 -1.36 24.13
CA THR A 18 22.08 -0.98 22.80
C THR A 18 21.27 -2.05 22.05
N ALA A 19 21.07 -3.23 22.63
CA ALA A 19 20.33 -4.31 21.95
C ALA A 19 18.88 -4.51 22.43
N SER A 20 18.40 -3.77 23.45
CA SER A 20 17.07 -4.04 24.05
C SER A 20 15.95 -3.07 23.64
N HIS A 21 16.21 -2.05 22.81
CA HIS A 21 15.18 -1.09 22.39
C HIS A 21 14.62 -1.32 20.98
N ALA A 22 15.23 -2.13 20.16
CA ALA A 22 14.72 -2.44 18.81
C ALA A 22 13.68 -3.59 18.78
N ALA A 23 13.67 -4.46 19.80
CA ALA A 23 12.76 -5.61 19.86
C ALA A 23 11.36 -5.28 20.42
N ASN A 24 11.16 -4.12 21.05
CA ASN A 24 9.91 -3.79 21.75
C ASN A 24 8.92 -2.93 20.95
N ALA A 25 9.28 -2.45 19.76
CA ALA A 25 8.35 -1.70 18.90
C ALA A 25 7.46 -2.62 18.04
N ALA A 26 7.90 -3.82 17.75
CA ALA A 26 7.14 -4.78 16.93
C ALA A 26 6.06 -5.56 17.72
N SER A 27 6.06 -5.54 19.07
CA SER A 27 5.14 -6.35 19.87
C SER A 27 3.92 -5.61 20.43
N ARG A 28 3.73 -4.31 20.09
CA ARG A 28 2.60 -3.52 20.65
C ARG A 28 1.35 -3.48 19.77
N PHE A 29 1.34 -4.13 18.62
CA PHE A 29 0.15 -4.24 17.78
C PHE A 29 -0.22 -5.71 17.58
N SER A 30 -0.71 -6.35 18.63
CA SER A 30 -1.52 -7.57 18.45
C SER A 30 -2.94 -7.13 18.09
N PRO A 31 -3.45 -7.43 16.88
CA PRO A 31 -4.84 -7.20 16.57
C PRO A 31 -5.71 -8.10 17.44
N ALA A 32 -6.77 -7.52 18.00
CA ALA A 32 -7.78 -8.27 18.77
C ALA A 32 -8.27 -9.48 17.95
N SER A 33 -8.18 -10.65 18.55
CA SER A 33 -8.58 -11.93 18.00
C SER A 33 -10.10 -12.00 17.84
N GLY A 34 -10.56 -11.88 16.62
CA GLY A 34 -11.94 -12.10 16.22
C GLY A 34 -11.98 -12.50 14.75
N LEU A 35 -11.35 -13.64 14.42
CA LEU A 35 -11.38 -14.20 13.07
C LEU A 35 -12.75 -14.81 12.79
N ARG A 36 -13.30 -14.52 11.60
CA ARG A 36 -14.50 -15.19 11.08
C ARG A 36 -14.14 -16.53 10.46
N PRO A 37 -15.13 -17.45 10.30
CA PRO A 37 -14.90 -18.72 9.62
C PRO A 37 -14.32 -18.61 8.20
N SER A 38 -14.57 -17.51 7.46
CA SER A 38 -14.02 -17.28 6.12
C SER A 38 -12.56 -16.80 6.12
N ASP A 39 -12.07 -16.21 7.21
CA ASP A 39 -10.68 -15.74 7.34
C ASP A 39 -9.73 -16.84 7.83
N SER A 40 -10.26 -18.02 8.18
CA SER A 40 -9.53 -19.07 8.90
C SER A 40 -8.48 -19.81 8.05
N HIS A 41 -8.43 -19.61 6.75
CA HIS A 41 -7.53 -20.34 5.85
C HIS A 41 -6.51 -19.46 5.12
N SER A 42 -6.80 -18.18 4.85
CA SER A 42 -5.83 -17.33 4.17
C SER A 42 -4.78 -16.74 5.12
N PRO A 43 -3.48 -16.81 4.79
CA PRO A 43 -2.46 -16.05 5.51
C PRO A 43 -2.56 -14.54 5.27
N PHE A 44 -3.35 -14.11 4.28
CA PHE A 44 -3.49 -12.72 3.87
C PHE A 44 -4.81 -12.10 4.33
N ARG A 45 -4.81 -10.77 4.43
CA ARG A 45 -6.03 -9.96 4.52
C ARG A 45 -6.53 -9.71 3.09
N VAL A 46 -7.36 -10.61 2.59
CA VAL A 46 -7.90 -10.49 1.23
C VAL A 46 -8.92 -9.36 1.20
N SER A 47 -8.71 -8.38 0.32
CA SER A 47 -9.53 -7.17 0.23
C SER A 47 -9.74 -6.72 -1.20
N VAL A 48 -10.54 -5.66 -1.36
CA VAL A 48 -10.80 -4.98 -2.63
C VAL A 48 -10.89 -3.48 -2.38
N ILE A 49 -10.46 -2.66 -3.34
CA ILE A 49 -10.71 -1.22 -3.31
C ILE A 49 -12.20 -0.98 -3.55
N ASN A 50 -12.86 -0.33 -2.62
CA ASN A 50 -14.32 -0.22 -2.57
C ASN A 50 -14.95 0.41 -3.82
N ASP A 51 -14.38 1.45 -4.39
CA ASP A 51 -14.92 2.18 -5.54
C ASP A 51 -14.60 1.54 -6.89
N GLU A 52 -13.79 0.49 -6.93
CA GLU A 52 -13.71 -0.42 -8.06
C GLU A 52 -14.99 -1.27 -8.23
N ILE A 53 -15.78 -1.39 -7.18
CA ILE A 53 -17.10 -2.04 -7.23
C ILE A 53 -18.17 -0.98 -7.51
N SER A 54 -18.32 0.02 -6.63
CA SER A 54 -19.38 1.03 -6.71
C SER A 54 -19.05 2.29 -5.93
N GLN A 55 -19.58 3.43 -6.43
CA GLN A 55 -19.60 4.68 -5.66
C GLN A 55 -20.68 4.69 -4.57
N ASP A 56 -21.66 3.78 -4.61
CA ASP A 56 -22.50 3.47 -3.45
C ASP A 56 -21.72 2.58 -2.48
N PHE A 57 -21.29 3.20 -1.39
CA PHE A 57 -20.44 2.52 -0.42
C PHE A 57 -21.15 1.36 0.28
N GLY A 58 -22.46 1.50 0.54
CA GLY A 58 -23.25 0.43 1.15
C GLY A 58 -23.30 -0.80 0.25
N HIS A 59 -23.54 -0.58 -1.04
CA HIS A 59 -23.56 -1.62 -2.04
C HIS A 59 -22.17 -2.25 -2.25
N ALA A 60 -21.11 -1.43 -2.33
CA ALA A 60 -19.75 -1.94 -2.43
C ALA A 60 -19.37 -2.86 -1.25
N CYS A 61 -19.72 -2.48 -0.03
CA CYS A 61 -19.51 -3.29 1.16
C CYS A 61 -20.35 -4.59 1.15
N GLU A 62 -21.59 -4.53 0.64
CA GLU A 62 -22.43 -5.72 0.49
C GLU A 62 -21.80 -6.74 -0.46
N VAL A 63 -21.37 -6.30 -1.64
CA VAL A 63 -20.71 -7.16 -2.64
C VAL A 63 -19.41 -7.73 -2.07
N ALA A 64 -18.54 -6.89 -1.50
CA ALA A 64 -17.27 -7.35 -0.92
C ALA A 64 -17.47 -8.40 0.19
N SER A 65 -18.41 -8.16 1.12
CA SER A 65 -18.64 -9.05 2.25
C SER A 65 -19.43 -10.29 1.88
N ARG A 66 -20.57 -10.15 1.18
CA ARG A 66 -21.53 -11.26 0.97
C ARG A 66 -21.24 -12.07 -0.28
N GLU A 67 -20.85 -11.41 -1.37
CA GLU A 67 -20.59 -12.11 -2.63
C GLU A 67 -19.14 -12.57 -2.73
N PHE A 68 -18.18 -11.68 -2.40
CA PHE A 68 -16.76 -12.05 -2.46
C PHE A 68 -16.31 -12.81 -1.22
N GLY A 69 -17.04 -12.74 -0.10
CA GLY A 69 -16.70 -13.42 1.14
C GLY A 69 -15.52 -12.79 1.87
N MET A 70 -15.22 -11.52 1.59
CA MET A 70 -14.11 -10.80 2.19
C MET A 70 -14.43 -10.30 3.58
N GLY A 71 -13.45 -10.32 4.49
CA GLY A 71 -13.52 -9.68 5.81
C GLY A 71 -12.83 -8.32 5.86
N TRP A 72 -12.22 -7.89 4.75
CA TRP A 72 -11.44 -6.66 4.65
C TRP A 72 -11.80 -5.88 3.40
N ILE A 73 -11.62 -4.55 3.47
CA ILE A 73 -11.85 -3.62 2.37
C ILE A 73 -10.83 -2.49 2.43
N GLU A 74 -10.46 -1.95 1.28
CA GLU A 74 -9.60 -0.80 1.13
C GLU A 74 -10.44 0.43 0.79
N LEU A 75 -10.16 1.59 1.40
CA LEU A 75 -10.98 2.79 1.25
C LEU A 75 -10.28 3.84 0.39
N ARG A 76 -10.80 4.09 -0.83
CA ARG A 76 -10.31 5.11 -1.76
C ARG A 76 -11.31 6.23 -2.01
N GLY A 77 -12.52 5.89 -2.38
CA GLY A 77 -13.56 6.85 -2.67
C GLY A 77 -14.96 6.29 -2.49
N MET A 78 -15.91 7.15 -2.20
CA MET A 78 -17.32 6.80 -2.05
C MET A 78 -18.19 8.04 -2.23
N TRP A 79 -19.44 7.83 -2.65
CA TRP A 79 -20.40 8.93 -2.87
C TRP A 79 -19.85 10.02 -3.80
N LYS A 80 -19.03 9.63 -4.80
CA LYS A 80 -18.33 10.49 -5.76
C LYS A 80 -17.34 11.48 -5.12
N LYS A 81 -16.83 11.16 -3.92
CA LYS A 81 -15.80 11.92 -3.22
C LYS A 81 -14.58 11.04 -2.98
N ASN A 82 -13.42 11.66 -2.96
CA ASN A 82 -12.23 11.02 -2.40
C ASN A 82 -12.39 10.85 -0.89
N ILE A 83 -11.84 9.78 -0.32
CA ILE A 83 -11.89 9.50 1.12
C ILE A 83 -11.41 10.68 1.97
N ILE A 84 -10.41 11.44 1.50
CA ILE A 84 -9.87 12.61 2.20
C ILE A 84 -10.91 13.73 2.35
N SER A 85 -11.85 13.83 1.39
CA SER A 85 -12.87 14.89 1.32
C SER A 85 -14.14 14.59 2.10
N LEU A 86 -14.23 13.45 2.78
CA LEU A 86 -15.38 13.10 3.61
C LEU A 86 -15.48 13.99 4.84
N ASP A 87 -16.67 14.47 5.13
CA ASP A 87 -16.96 15.16 6.38
C ASP A 87 -17.18 14.17 7.55
N GLU A 88 -17.33 14.67 8.77
CA GLU A 88 -17.46 13.85 9.97
C GLU A 88 -18.76 13.01 9.99
N LYS A 89 -19.83 13.49 9.33
CA LYS A 89 -21.09 12.74 9.22
C LYS A 89 -20.94 11.59 8.23
N GLU A 90 -20.27 11.83 7.11
CA GLU A 90 -19.96 10.81 6.11
C GLU A 90 -19.00 9.75 6.67
N VAL A 91 -18.00 10.15 7.44
CA VAL A 91 -17.11 9.21 8.17
C VAL A 91 -17.91 8.35 9.15
N ALA A 92 -18.81 8.95 9.93
CA ALA A 92 -19.67 8.20 10.85
C ALA A 92 -20.61 7.24 10.12
N GLU A 93 -21.17 7.64 8.98
CA GLU A 93 -22.00 6.79 8.12
C GLU A 93 -21.19 5.62 7.55
N ALA A 94 -20.01 5.90 7.00
CA ALA A 94 -19.13 4.85 6.47
C ALA A 94 -18.76 3.81 7.55
N ARG A 95 -18.49 4.24 8.77
CA ARG A 95 -18.23 3.33 9.89
C ARG A 95 -19.43 2.44 10.22
N ARG A 96 -20.65 2.99 10.23
CA ARG A 96 -21.87 2.19 10.46
C ARG A 96 -22.09 1.15 9.35
N ILE A 97 -21.79 1.51 8.09
CA ILE A 97 -21.86 0.58 6.96
C ILE A 97 -20.83 -0.55 7.12
N LEU A 98 -19.58 -0.21 7.45
CA LEU A 98 -18.53 -1.22 7.70
C LEU A 98 -18.93 -2.18 8.84
N GLU A 99 -19.47 -1.65 9.93
CA GLU A 99 -19.96 -2.45 11.05
C GLU A 99 -21.11 -3.38 10.63
N LYS A 100 -22.10 -2.86 9.89
CA LYS A 100 -23.23 -3.65 9.34
C LYS A 100 -22.76 -4.85 8.52
N TYR A 101 -21.75 -4.66 7.67
CA TYR A 101 -21.20 -5.72 6.83
C TYR A 101 -20.00 -6.42 7.48
N GLN A 102 -19.64 -6.01 8.70
CA GLN A 102 -18.53 -6.53 9.51
C GLN A 102 -17.21 -6.53 8.76
N LEU A 103 -16.91 -5.54 7.97
CA LEU A 103 -15.67 -5.34 7.24
C LEU A 103 -14.66 -4.56 8.08
N LYS A 104 -13.40 -4.98 8.02
CA LYS A 104 -12.25 -4.26 8.56
C LYS A 104 -11.55 -3.51 7.43
N VAL A 105 -10.86 -2.42 7.74
CA VAL A 105 -10.16 -1.61 6.75
C VAL A 105 -8.70 -2.00 6.68
N THR A 106 -8.18 -2.22 5.46
CA THR A 106 -6.76 -2.55 5.25
C THR A 106 -5.89 -1.31 5.29
N ASP A 107 -6.29 -0.25 4.57
CA ASP A 107 -5.61 1.05 4.54
C ASP A 107 -6.54 2.16 4.04
N ILE A 108 -6.05 3.39 4.15
CA ILE A 108 -6.64 4.57 3.50
C ILE A 108 -5.85 4.82 2.22
N ALA A 109 -6.47 4.50 1.08
CA ALA A 109 -5.89 4.69 -0.25
C ALA A 109 -5.89 6.18 -0.64
N SER A 110 -5.11 6.98 0.11
CA SER A 110 -5.03 8.43 -0.07
C SER A 110 -4.27 8.82 -1.33
N PRO A 111 -4.52 10.04 -1.89
CA PRO A 111 -3.76 10.58 -3.02
C PRO A 111 -2.51 11.36 -2.57
N LEU A 112 -2.03 11.15 -1.35
CA LEU A 112 -0.91 11.87 -0.77
C LEU A 112 0.30 11.88 -1.71
N PHE A 113 0.80 13.07 -2.04
CA PHE A 113 1.90 13.33 -2.97
C PHE A 113 1.68 12.96 -4.45
N LYS A 114 0.44 12.75 -4.87
CA LYS A 114 0.10 12.56 -6.28
C LYS A 114 -0.07 13.93 -6.97
N VAL A 115 0.99 14.73 -6.98
CA VAL A 115 1.08 16.12 -7.49
C VAL A 115 2.45 16.36 -8.13
N ASP A 116 2.62 17.50 -8.83
CA ASP A 116 3.91 17.90 -9.37
C ASP A 116 4.91 18.28 -8.27
N TRP A 117 6.18 17.95 -8.50
CA TRP A 117 7.28 18.41 -7.64
C TRP A 117 7.56 19.89 -7.84
N PRO A 118 7.69 20.72 -6.79
CA PRO A 118 7.93 22.15 -6.93
C PRO A 118 9.29 22.46 -7.56
N GLY A 119 9.30 23.37 -8.52
CA GLY A 119 10.51 23.78 -9.22
C GLY A 119 11.03 22.81 -10.28
N ALA A 120 10.38 21.67 -10.49
CA ALA A 120 10.66 20.78 -11.61
C ALA A 120 9.80 21.12 -12.83
N PRO A 121 10.20 20.67 -14.04
CA PRO A 121 9.31 20.69 -15.20
C PRO A 121 8.02 19.93 -14.92
N LYS A 122 6.91 20.40 -15.49
CA LYS A 122 5.65 19.67 -15.38
C LYS A 122 5.78 18.26 -15.94
N SER A 123 5.27 17.31 -15.18
CA SER A 123 5.18 15.93 -15.65
C SER A 123 4.16 15.79 -16.79
N LYS A 124 4.42 14.91 -17.72
CA LYS A 124 3.43 14.52 -18.75
C LYS A 124 2.16 13.86 -18.16
N PHE A 125 2.23 13.46 -16.90
CA PHE A 125 1.10 12.86 -16.16
C PHE A 125 0.31 13.89 -15.33
N SER A 126 0.78 15.16 -15.23
CA SER A 126 0.12 16.20 -14.40
C SER A 126 -1.32 16.49 -14.81
N GLU A 127 -1.66 16.27 -16.09
CA GLU A 127 -3.01 16.49 -16.63
C GLU A 127 -3.85 15.20 -16.64
N ALA A 128 -3.28 14.09 -16.23
CA ALA A 128 -4.05 12.84 -16.11
C ALA A 128 -5.17 13.05 -15.08
N LYS A 129 -6.42 12.90 -15.52
CA LYS A 129 -7.58 12.85 -14.63
C LYS A 129 -7.51 11.58 -13.78
N SER A 130 -6.68 11.63 -12.77
CA SER A 130 -6.55 10.56 -11.79
C SER A 130 -7.53 10.84 -10.67
N PHE A 131 -8.34 9.86 -10.30
CA PHE A 131 -9.22 9.96 -9.14
C PHE A 131 -8.38 10.34 -7.90
N GLY A 132 -8.70 11.48 -7.30
CA GLY A 132 -8.00 11.97 -6.12
C GLY A 132 -6.79 12.89 -6.36
N ALA A 133 -6.50 13.30 -7.61
CA ALA A 133 -5.46 14.29 -7.89
C ALA A 133 -5.94 15.76 -7.73
N ASP A 134 -7.01 15.98 -6.97
CA ASP A 134 -7.64 17.30 -6.83
C ASP A 134 -6.97 18.18 -5.76
N PHE A 135 -5.92 17.68 -5.09
CA PHE A 135 -5.23 18.39 -4.02
C PHE A 135 -3.94 19.03 -4.54
N THR A 136 -3.77 20.31 -4.26
CA THR A 136 -2.56 21.07 -4.63
C THR A 136 -1.35 20.65 -3.77
N LEU A 137 -0.15 21.05 -4.19
CA LEU A 137 1.07 20.87 -3.39
C LEU A 137 0.97 21.52 -2.00
N ALA A 138 0.36 22.69 -1.88
CA ALA A 138 0.21 23.41 -0.61
C ALA A 138 -0.68 22.64 0.39
N GLN A 139 -1.60 21.81 -0.10
CA GLN A 139 -2.51 21.03 0.72
C GLN A 139 -1.94 19.67 1.17
N GLN A 140 -0.73 19.27 0.70
CA GLN A 140 -0.25 17.91 0.96
C GLN A 140 0.00 17.61 2.45
N ASP A 141 0.38 18.61 3.25
CA ASP A 141 0.52 18.42 4.70
C ASP A 141 -0.85 18.24 5.37
N GLU A 142 -1.90 18.93 4.91
CA GLU A 142 -3.29 18.73 5.37
C GLU A 142 -3.82 17.36 4.93
N VAL A 143 -3.53 16.93 3.70
CA VAL A 143 -3.89 15.60 3.19
C VAL A 143 -3.24 14.51 4.06
N LEU A 144 -1.96 14.66 4.42
CA LEU A 144 -1.28 13.72 5.31
C LEU A 144 -1.95 13.64 6.68
N GLU A 145 -2.20 14.78 7.31
CA GLU A 145 -2.83 14.83 8.63
C GLU A 145 -4.23 14.21 8.58
N ARG A 146 -5.05 14.58 7.59
CA ARG A 146 -6.40 14.04 7.42
C ARG A 146 -6.38 12.53 7.15
N ALA A 147 -5.48 12.04 6.30
CA ALA A 147 -5.36 10.61 6.03
C ALA A 147 -5.01 9.80 7.28
N MET A 148 -4.11 10.32 8.11
CA MET A 148 -3.76 9.69 9.39
C MET A 148 -4.92 9.68 10.39
N ASP A 149 -5.71 10.75 10.43
CA ASP A 149 -6.89 10.82 11.31
C ASP A 149 -8.00 9.88 10.83
N LEU A 150 -8.20 9.76 9.50
CA LEU A 150 -9.10 8.76 8.91
C LEU A 150 -8.62 7.33 9.18
N ALA A 151 -7.33 7.06 9.09
CA ALA A 151 -6.79 5.74 9.43
C ALA A 151 -7.16 5.34 10.86
N LYS A 152 -7.05 6.26 11.81
CA LYS A 152 -7.50 6.04 13.19
C LYS A 152 -9.01 5.84 13.31
N ALA A 153 -9.79 6.69 12.62
CA ALA A 153 -11.25 6.60 12.64
C ALA A 153 -11.74 5.25 12.11
N PHE A 154 -11.09 4.71 11.07
CA PHE A 154 -11.40 3.42 10.45
C PHE A 154 -10.60 2.24 11.02
N GLN A 155 -9.83 2.44 12.09
CA GLN A 155 -9.08 1.41 12.81
C GLN A 155 -8.08 0.64 11.95
N THR A 156 -7.42 1.35 11.01
CA THR A 156 -6.26 0.86 10.27
C THR A 156 -5.01 1.63 10.66
N ASP A 157 -3.85 1.03 10.46
CA ASP A 157 -2.55 1.63 10.71
C ASP A 157 -1.81 2.04 9.42
N ARG A 158 -2.48 1.95 8.25
CA ARG A 158 -1.87 2.19 6.94
C ARG A 158 -2.54 3.30 6.17
N VAL A 159 -1.70 4.08 5.49
CA VAL A 159 -2.09 5.17 4.59
C VAL A 159 -1.24 5.08 3.34
N ARG A 160 -1.88 4.96 2.18
CA ARG A 160 -1.17 5.00 0.90
C ARG A 160 -0.60 6.39 0.64
N CYS A 161 0.59 6.41 0.03
CA CYS A 161 1.20 7.61 -0.51
C CYS A 161 1.89 7.33 -1.85
N PHE A 162 2.26 8.41 -2.54
CA PHE A 162 3.05 8.38 -3.77
C PHE A 162 4.35 9.18 -3.56
N ASP A 163 5.13 9.36 -4.63
CA ASP A 163 6.35 10.16 -4.60
C ASP A 163 6.42 11.18 -5.76
N PHE A 164 5.31 11.85 -5.96
CA PHE A 164 5.06 12.90 -6.96
C PHE A 164 4.96 12.36 -8.40
N TRP A 165 4.36 13.14 -9.30
CA TRP A 165 4.28 12.79 -10.71
C TRP A 165 5.65 12.56 -11.32
N ARG A 166 5.74 11.56 -12.18
CA ARG A 166 6.98 11.10 -12.79
C ARG A 166 7.66 12.18 -13.60
N LEU A 167 8.90 12.49 -13.24
CA LEU A 167 9.78 13.39 -13.95
C LEU A 167 10.58 12.62 -15.01
N GLU A 168 10.88 13.24 -16.15
CA GLU A 168 11.74 12.64 -17.18
C GLU A 168 13.17 12.47 -16.65
N ASP A 169 13.70 13.51 -15.99
CA ASP A 169 14.96 13.44 -15.25
C ASP A 169 14.68 13.59 -13.75
N GLN A 170 14.80 12.52 -13.02
CA GLN A 170 14.58 12.49 -11.56
C GLN A 170 15.85 12.86 -10.79
N ALA A 171 17.04 12.74 -11.40
CA ALA A 171 18.30 12.82 -10.68
C ALA A 171 18.46 14.11 -9.86
N PRO A 172 18.13 15.31 -10.39
CA PRO A 172 18.26 16.57 -9.63
C PRO A 172 17.33 16.65 -8.41
N TYR A 173 16.22 15.90 -8.39
CA TYR A 173 15.15 16.06 -7.42
C TYR A 173 15.05 14.87 -6.45
N ARG A 174 15.64 13.73 -6.78
CA ARG A 174 15.45 12.46 -6.05
C ARG A 174 15.80 12.56 -4.57
N ALA A 175 16.87 13.25 -4.23
CA ALA A 175 17.28 13.42 -2.84
C ALA A 175 16.20 14.18 -2.02
N ALA A 176 15.72 15.31 -2.56
CA ALA A 176 14.71 16.13 -1.90
C ALA A 176 13.34 15.43 -1.81
N ILE A 177 12.97 14.64 -2.81
CA ILE A 177 11.76 13.78 -2.76
C ILE A 177 11.90 12.75 -1.65
N ASN A 178 13.05 12.09 -1.52
CA ASN A 178 13.30 11.15 -0.44
C ASN A 178 13.25 11.81 0.95
N ASP A 179 13.74 13.05 1.06
CA ASP A 179 13.66 13.83 2.31
C ASP A 179 12.20 14.13 2.67
N LYS A 180 11.37 14.52 1.70
CA LYS A 180 9.92 14.74 1.93
C LYS A 180 9.21 13.46 2.38
N LEU A 181 9.54 12.31 1.79
CA LEU A 181 9.02 11.02 2.24
C LEU A 181 9.48 10.68 3.66
N ARG A 182 10.74 10.95 3.99
CA ARG A 182 11.30 10.72 5.34
C ARG A 182 10.59 11.56 6.38
N ASP A 183 10.35 12.85 6.09
CA ASP A 183 9.65 13.77 6.97
C ASP A 183 8.19 13.33 7.19
N ALA A 184 7.50 12.94 6.12
CA ALA A 184 6.14 12.41 6.20
C ALA A 184 6.09 11.12 7.02
N ALA A 185 7.02 10.19 6.80
CA ALA A 185 7.13 8.95 7.57
C ALA A 185 7.42 9.22 9.05
N ALA A 186 8.24 10.22 9.36
CA ALA A 186 8.50 10.63 10.76
C ALA A 186 7.25 11.21 11.44
N LYS A 187 6.42 11.99 10.71
CA LYS A 187 5.12 12.47 11.22
C LYS A 187 4.16 11.28 11.44
N ALA A 188 4.06 10.36 10.48
CA ALA A 188 3.22 9.18 10.58
C ALA A 188 3.61 8.27 11.76
N ALA A 189 4.90 8.03 11.95
CA ALA A 189 5.44 7.24 13.06
C ALA A 189 4.98 7.77 14.44
N LYS A 190 4.95 9.10 14.63
CA LYS A 190 4.49 9.72 15.89
C LYS A 190 3.03 9.40 16.20
N LYS A 191 2.23 9.17 15.17
CA LYS A 191 0.82 8.77 15.28
C LYS A 191 0.59 7.26 15.23
N GLY A 192 1.65 6.45 15.12
CA GLY A 192 1.56 4.99 14.98
C GLY A 192 1.01 4.55 13.61
N ILE A 193 1.20 5.37 12.58
CA ILE A 193 0.76 5.11 11.21
C ILE A 193 1.97 4.75 10.33
N ILE A 194 1.76 3.85 9.41
CA ILE A 194 2.72 3.44 8.38
C ILE A 194 2.24 3.99 7.04
N LEU A 195 3.08 4.76 6.37
CA LEU A 195 2.86 5.13 4.98
C LEU A 195 3.24 3.95 4.08
N VAL A 196 2.37 3.59 3.15
CA VAL A 196 2.65 2.57 2.14
C VAL A 196 2.79 3.25 0.78
N LEU A 197 4.05 3.38 0.32
CA LEU A 197 4.40 3.99 -0.96
C LEU A 197 4.00 3.04 -2.08
N GLU A 198 3.06 3.43 -2.92
CA GLU A 198 2.69 2.67 -4.11
C GLU A 198 3.68 2.92 -5.24
N ASN A 199 4.21 1.84 -5.84
CA ASN A 199 4.88 1.95 -7.12
C ASN A 199 3.81 2.17 -8.20
N GLU A 200 3.78 3.37 -8.78
CA GLU A 200 2.80 3.83 -9.76
C GLU A 200 3.52 4.30 -11.02
N MET A 201 3.12 3.80 -12.20
CA MET A 201 3.79 4.12 -13.47
C MET A 201 3.81 5.63 -13.77
N ALA A 202 2.82 6.37 -13.27
CA ALA A 202 2.73 7.81 -13.43
C ALA A 202 3.51 8.60 -12.36
N CYS A 203 4.10 7.94 -11.36
CA CYS A 203 4.88 8.55 -10.29
C CYS A 203 6.39 8.26 -10.43
N ASN A 204 7.22 8.92 -9.63
CA ASN A 204 8.67 8.79 -9.74
C ASN A 204 9.18 7.38 -9.36
N THR A 205 8.41 6.62 -8.58
CA THR A 205 8.68 5.22 -8.27
C THR A 205 7.64 4.35 -8.96
N ALA A 206 8.02 3.62 -10.02
CA ALA A 206 7.14 2.81 -10.85
C ALA A 206 7.48 1.32 -10.81
N THR A 207 8.74 0.97 -10.59
CA THR A 207 9.26 -0.40 -10.66
C THR A 207 9.75 -0.90 -9.32
N ALA A 208 9.94 -2.22 -9.18
CA ALA A 208 10.56 -2.82 -8.01
C ALA A 208 12.00 -2.30 -7.79
N ALA A 209 12.76 -2.12 -8.87
CA ALA A 209 14.12 -1.60 -8.80
C ALA A 209 14.15 -0.15 -8.25
N GLU A 210 13.20 0.70 -8.67
CA GLU A 210 13.06 2.06 -8.14
C GLU A 210 12.58 2.02 -6.68
N SER A 211 11.62 1.16 -6.35
CA SER A 211 11.11 0.95 -4.98
C SER A 211 12.21 0.55 -4.02
N ALA A 212 13.05 -0.41 -4.39
CA ALA A 212 14.18 -0.85 -3.57
C ALA A 212 15.15 0.30 -3.27
N LYS A 213 15.44 1.16 -4.26
CA LYS A 213 16.30 2.35 -4.08
C LYS A 213 15.68 3.36 -3.10
N VAL A 214 14.39 3.63 -3.21
CA VAL A 214 13.69 4.55 -2.30
C VAL A 214 13.69 3.99 -0.87
N LEU A 215 13.35 2.73 -0.70
CA LEU A 215 13.33 2.09 0.61
C LEU A 215 14.72 2.02 1.27
N ALA A 216 15.79 1.87 0.46
CA ALA A 216 17.17 1.95 0.94
C ALA A 216 17.57 3.38 1.34
N ALA A 217 17.09 4.40 0.62
CA ALA A 217 17.35 5.81 0.93
C ALA A 217 16.54 6.31 2.12
N VAL A 218 15.30 5.81 2.30
CA VAL A 218 14.40 6.20 3.40
C VAL A 218 14.27 5.03 4.37
N GLN A 219 15.22 4.92 5.29
CA GLN A 219 15.30 3.84 6.28
C GLN A 219 14.36 4.10 7.48
N SER A 220 13.07 4.29 7.21
CA SER A 220 12.05 4.46 8.24
C SER A 220 11.13 3.24 8.29
N PRO A 221 10.87 2.65 9.47
CA PRO A 221 9.89 1.57 9.59
C PRO A 221 8.46 2.04 9.34
N ALA A 222 8.22 3.36 9.36
CA ALA A 222 6.92 3.97 9.05
C ALA A 222 6.76 4.33 7.56
N LEU A 223 7.71 3.94 6.69
CA LEU A 223 7.54 3.93 5.25
C LEU A 223 7.74 2.51 4.75
N MET A 224 6.72 1.89 4.23
CA MET A 224 6.76 0.58 3.59
C MET A 224 6.31 0.70 2.14
N LEU A 225 6.35 -0.39 1.40
CA LEU A 225 5.89 -0.45 0.01
C LEU A 225 4.44 -0.94 -0.04
N ASN A 226 3.60 -0.29 -0.82
CA ASN A 226 2.44 -0.91 -1.44
C ASN A 226 2.92 -1.50 -2.77
N TRP A 227 3.22 -2.79 -2.77
CA TRP A 227 3.72 -3.47 -3.96
C TRP A 227 2.58 -3.67 -4.97
N ASP A 228 2.73 -3.08 -6.15
CA ASP A 228 1.81 -3.22 -7.26
C ASP A 228 2.51 -3.82 -8.48
N PRO A 229 2.40 -5.14 -8.68
CA PRO A 229 2.94 -5.84 -9.85
C PRO A 229 2.36 -5.36 -11.17
N GLY A 230 1.08 -4.94 -11.20
CA GLY A 230 0.43 -4.42 -12.40
C GLY A 230 1.07 -3.12 -12.88
N ASN A 231 1.30 -2.18 -11.97
CA ASN A 231 1.98 -0.92 -12.27
C ASN A 231 3.43 -1.15 -12.72
N ALA A 232 4.15 -2.08 -12.11
CA ALA A 232 5.50 -2.47 -12.52
C ALA A 232 5.49 -3.06 -13.95
N ALA A 233 4.50 -3.91 -14.26
CA ALA A 233 4.30 -4.46 -15.60
C ALA A 233 4.01 -3.37 -16.64
N ALA A 234 3.13 -2.42 -16.31
CA ALA A 234 2.81 -1.28 -17.18
C ALA A 234 4.03 -0.36 -17.39
N ALA A 235 4.97 -0.30 -16.44
CA ALA A 235 6.25 0.38 -16.57
C ALA A 235 7.31 -0.44 -17.33
N GLY A 236 6.97 -1.64 -17.82
CA GLY A 236 7.84 -2.49 -18.65
C GLY A 236 8.67 -3.53 -17.88
N GLU A 237 8.48 -3.66 -16.57
CA GLU A 237 9.18 -4.65 -15.74
C GLU A 237 8.52 -6.04 -15.86
N ILE A 238 9.26 -7.09 -15.56
CA ILE A 238 8.71 -8.41 -15.21
C ILE A 238 8.55 -8.43 -13.69
N PRO A 239 7.31 -8.22 -13.16
CA PRO A 239 7.15 -7.95 -11.73
C PRO A 239 7.46 -9.18 -10.88
N TYR A 240 7.16 -10.39 -11.37
CA TYR A 240 7.51 -11.64 -10.73
C TYR A 240 8.07 -12.64 -11.77
N PRO A 241 9.20 -13.34 -11.49
CA PRO A 241 9.94 -13.26 -10.22
C PRO A 241 10.92 -12.08 -10.13
N ASP A 242 11.29 -11.46 -11.26
CA ASP A 242 12.46 -10.57 -11.38
C ASP A 242 12.34 -9.35 -10.46
N GLY A 243 11.28 -8.56 -10.61
CA GLY A 243 11.05 -7.36 -9.80
C GLY A 243 10.90 -7.72 -8.32
N TYR A 244 10.05 -8.68 -7.99
CA TYR A 244 9.82 -9.09 -6.61
C TYR A 244 11.12 -9.49 -5.89
N ASN A 245 12.06 -10.15 -6.59
CA ASN A 245 13.33 -10.58 -6.00
C ASN A 245 14.22 -9.41 -5.55
N LEU A 246 14.04 -8.22 -6.13
CA LEU A 246 14.78 -7.00 -5.76
C LEU A 246 14.26 -6.34 -4.48
N LEU A 247 13.02 -6.63 -4.07
CA LEU A 247 12.36 -5.95 -2.96
C LEU A 247 12.84 -6.46 -1.60
N PRO A 248 13.01 -5.60 -0.58
CA PRO A 248 13.13 -6.02 0.81
C PRO A 248 11.78 -6.53 1.32
N LYS A 249 11.67 -7.84 1.56
CA LYS A 249 10.40 -8.53 1.83
C LYS A 249 9.71 -8.05 3.11
N ASP A 250 10.49 -7.71 4.11
CA ASP A 250 10.07 -7.15 5.40
C ASP A 250 9.55 -5.70 5.29
N ARG A 251 9.76 -5.06 4.15
CA ARG A 251 9.29 -3.69 3.86
C ARG A 251 8.07 -3.64 2.94
N ILE A 252 7.48 -4.78 2.57
CA ILE A 252 6.20 -4.82 1.86
C ILE A 252 5.09 -4.67 2.89
N GLY A 253 4.39 -3.53 2.87
CA GLY A 253 3.33 -3.16 3.83
C GLY A 253 1.91 -3.38 3.32
N HIS A 254 1.75 -3.44 2.00
CA HIS A 254 0.48 -3.66 1.30
C HIS A 254 0.78 -4.26 -0.09
N CYS A 255 -0.18 -4.89 -0.72
CA CYS A 255 -0.03 -5.40 -2.09
C CYS A 255 -1.31 -5.18 -2.88
N HIS A 256 -1.24 -4.45 -3.99
CA HIS A 256 -2.31 -4.35 -4.97
C HIS A 256 -2.26 -5.51 -5.96
N CYS A 257 -3.43 -6.02 -6.30
CA CYS A 257 -3.61 -7.14 -7.23
C CYS A 257 -4.39 -6.68 -8.44
N LYS A 258 -3.67 -6.44 -9.54
CA LYS A 258 -4.24 -6.20 -10.87
C LYS A 258 -3.35 -6.82 -11.93
N ASP A 259 -3.93 -7.21 -13.04
CA ASP A 259 -3.20 -7.92 -14.08
C ASP A 259 -3.06 -7.06 -15.33
N PHE A 260 -2.08 -7.40 -16.18
CA PHE A 260 -1.68 -6.60 -17.32
C PHE A 260 -1.32 -7.48 -18.50
N VAL A 261 -1.73 -7.09 -19.73
CA VAL A 261 -1.34 -7.74 -20.98
C VAL A 261 -0.29 -6.92 -21.73
N LYS A 262 0.72 -7.57 -22.29
CA LYS A 262 1.81 -6.91 -23.03
C LYS A 262 1.49 -6.69 -24.53
N THR A 263 0.34 -7.11 -25.02
CA THR A 263 -0.01 -7.02 -26.45
C THR A 263 -0.29 -5.57 -26.85
N GLY A 264 0.24 -5.14 -27.99
CA GLY A 264 0.06 -3.78 -28.47
C GLY A 264 0.73 -2.73 -27.57
N LYS A 265 -0.05 -1.77 -27.09
CA LYS A 265 0.42 -0.74 -26.15
C LYS A 265 0.43 -1.21 -24.69
N GLY A 266 0.00 -2.45 -24.44
CA GLY A 266 -0.34 -2.93 -23.10
C GLY A 266 -1.71 -2.43 -22.65
N ASP A 267 -2.38 -3.21 -21.81
CA ASP A 267 -3.67 -2.84 -21.22
C ASP A 267 -3.92 -3.63 -19.93
N TRP A 268 -4.85 -3.16 -19.14
CA TRP A 268 -5.32 -3.88 -17.94
C TRP A 268 -6.11 -5.13 -18.34
N ALA A 269 -6.00 -6.16 -17.54
CA ALA A 269 -6.71 -7.43 -17.71
C ALA A 269 -7.43 -7.81 -16.41
N PRO A 270 -8.49 -8.62 -16.49
CA PRO A 270 -9.03 -9.25 -15.28
C PRO A 270 -7.95 -10.15 -14.68
N MET A 271 -7.94 -10.30 -13.36
CA MET A 271 -6.96 -11.16 -12.68
C MET A 271 -6.91 -12.58 -13.29
N GLY A 272 -5.70 -13.02 -13.61
CA GLY A 272 -5.44 -14.28 -14.32
C GLY A 272 -5.62 -14.22 -15.84
N GLY A 273 -5.98 -13.07 -16.40
CA GLY A 273 -6.08 -12.84 -17.84
C GLY A 273 -4.86 -12.15 -18.46
N GLY A 274 -3.92 -11.70 -17.63
CA GLY A 274 -2.69 -11.03 -18.02
C GLY A 274 -1.49 -11.97 -18.10
N PHE A 275 -0.28 -11.38 -18.10
CA PHE A 275 0.98 -12.15 -18.19
C PHE A 275 1.68 -12.33 -16.83
N ILE A 276 1.20 -11.68 -15.77
CA ILE A 276 1.85 -11.72 -14.46
C ILE A 276 1.64 -13.10 -13.83
N ASP A 277 2.71 -13.75 -13.39
CA ASP A 277 2.61 -15.00 -12.62
C ASP A 277 2.13 -14.74 -11.19
N TRP A 278 0.83 -14.48 -11.06
CA TRP A 278 0.18 -14.23 -9.77
C TRP A 278 0.18 -15.45 -8.85
N ALA A 279 0.11 -16.66 -9.40
CA ALA A 279 0.20 -17.86 -8.58
C ALA A 279 1.59 -17.98 -7.92
N GLY A 280 2.64 -17.74 -8.69
CA GLY A 280 4.01 -17.64 -8.16
C GLY A 280 4.18 -16.51 -7.15
N GLN A 281 3.64 -15.32 -7.45
CA GLN A 281 3.70 -14.16 -6.56
C GLN A 281 3.02 -14.43 -5.20
N PHE A 282 1.83 -15.04 -5.18
CA PHE A 282 1.15 -15.37 -3.92
C PHE A 282 1.90 -16.43 -3.11
N LYS A 283 2.44 -17.47 -3.78
CA LYS A 283 3.30 -18.46 -3.13
C LYS A 283 4.55 -17.82 -2.51
N ALA A 284 5.18 -16.88 -3.22
CA ALA A 284 6.34 -16.17 -2.73
C ALA A 284 6.01 -15.28 -1.53
N LEU A 285 4.91 -14.52 -1.56
CA LEU A 285 4.45 -13.73 -0.42
C LEU A 285 4.24 -14.62 0.82
N LYS A 286 3.56 -15.79 0.67
CA LYS A 286 3.36 -16.76 1.76
C LYS A 286 4.70 -17.28 2.30
N ARG A 287 5.60 -17.72 1.41
CA ARG A 287 6.93 -18.25 1.73
C ARG A 287 7.76 -17.25 2.53
N ASP A 288 7.71 -15.98 2.11
CA ASP A 288 8.51 -14.90 2.69
C ASP A 288 7.84 -14.28 3.94
N GLY A 289 6.78 -14.91 4.44
CA GLY A 289 6.16 -14.56 5.72
C GLY A 289 5.20 -13.38 5.67
N TYR A 290 4.80 -12.90 4.48
CA TYR A 290 3.81 -11.83 4.35
C TYR A 290 2.45 -12.25 4.93
N ARG A 291 1.82 -11.36 5.71
CA ARG A 291 0.55 -11.61 6.42
C ARG A 291 -0.40 -10.41 6.34
N LEU A 292 -0.10 -9.46 5.47
CA LEU A 292 -0.85 -8.22 5.35
C LEU A 292 -1.84 -8.30 4.18
N ALA A 293 -2.30 -7.14 3.68
CA ALA A 293 -3.33 -7.08 2.67
C ALA A 293 -2.83 -7.49 1.27
N VAL A 294 -3.63 -8.29 0.59
CA VAL A 294 -3.64 -8.45 -0.86
C VAL A 294 -4.98 -7.91 -1.35
N SER A 295 -4.96 -6.75 -1.99
CA SER A 295 -6.15 -5.96 -2.31
C SER A 295 -6.40 -5.95 -3.81
N LEU A 296 -7.56 -6.42 -4.24
CA LEU A 296 -7.97 -6.36 -5.64
C LEU A 296 -8.16 -4.90 -6.06
N GLU A 297 -7.42 -4.49 -7.08
CA GLU A 297 -7.60 -3.23 -7.80
C GLU A 297 -7.90 -3.55 -9.27
N THR A 298 -9.16 -3.52 -9.66
CA THR A 298 -9.61 -4.09 -10.94
C THR A 298 -9.01 -3.37 -12.14
N HIS A 299 -9.06 -2.04 -12.19
CA HIS A 299 -8.62 -1.17 -13.32
C HIS A 299 -9.06 -1.62 -14.72
N TRP A 300 -9.35 -2.90 -14.92
CA TRP A 300 -9.88 -3.43 -16.17
C TRP A 300 -11.34 -3.03 -16.35
N ASN A 301 -11.68 -2.51 -17.54
CA ASN A 301 -13.01 -1.99 -17.87
C ASN A 301 -13.67 -2.70 -19.07
N GLY A 302 -13.08 -3.79 -19.55
CA GLY A 302 -13.59 -4.52 -20.73
C GLY A 302 -14.77 -5.47 -20.46
N GLY A 303 -15.28 -5.50 -19.23
CA GLY A 303 -16.32 -6.45 -18.81
C GLY A 303 -17.72 -5.89 -18.58
N GLY A 304 -17.94 -4.60 -18.81
CA GLY A 304 -19.21 -3.91 -18.55
C GLY A 304 -19.08 -2.85 -17.45
N THR A 305 -19.96 -2.87 -16.45
CA THR A 305 -19.90 -1.96 -15.30
C THR A 305 -18.68 -2.22 -14.43
N PRO A 306 -18.23 -1.26 -13.59
CA PRO A 306 -17.16 -1.49 -12.63
C PRO A 306 -17.38 -2.74 -11.76
N GLU A 307 -18.60 -2.95 -11.31
CA GLU A 307 -18.99 -4.10 -10.50
C GLU A 307 -18.86 -5.43 -11.27
N GLU A 308 -19.30 -5.50 -12.53
CA GLU A 308 -19.14 -6.68 -13.38
C GLU A 308 -17.66 -6.99 -13.64
N CYS A 309 -16.86 -5.95 -13.85
CA CYS A 309 -15.41 -6.07 -14.00
C CYS A 309 -14.77 -6.59 -12.71
N SER A 310 -15.16 -6.07 -11.55
CA SER A 310 -14.66 -6.51 -10.24
C SER A 310 -15.06 -7.94 -9.91
N ARG A 311 -16.29 -8.37 -10.23
CA ARG A 311 -16.71 -9.77 -10.10
C ARG A 311 -15.84 -10.71 -10.92
N LYS A 312 -15.56 -10.35 -12.17
CA LYS A 312 -14.72 -11.17 -13.06
C LYS A 312 -13.27 -11.22 -12.57
N SER A 313 -12.71 -10.08 -12.17
CA SER A 313 -11.36 -10.02 -11.59
C SER A 313 -11.27 -10.79 -10.28
N TRP A 314 -12.28 -10.70 -9.41
CA TRP A 314 -12.33 -11.48 -8.18
C TRP A 314 -12.37 -12.99 -8.43
N ALA A 315 -13.18 -13.44 -9.41
CA ALA A 315 -13.23 -14.87 -9.75
C ALA A 315 -11.85 -15.40 -10.17
N GLY A 316 -11.11 -14.63 -10.97
CA GLY A 316 -9.74 -14.95 -11.35
C GLY A 316 -8.77 -14.94 -10.16
N MET A 317 -8.79 -13.87 -9.35
CA MET A 317 -7.95 -13.76 -8.15
C MET A 317 -8.21 -14.91 -7.16
N LYS A 318 -9.46 -15.27 -6.94
CA LYS A 318 -9.85 -16.39 -6.09
C LYS A 318 -9.24 -17.71 -6.56
N THR A 319 -9.33 -17.99 -7.87
CA THR A 319 -8.72 -19.17 -8.47
C THR A 319 -7.19 -19.20 -8.29
N LEU A 320 -6.52 -18.05 -8.46
CA LEU A 320 -5.08 -17.92 -8.27
C LEU A 320 -4.66 -18.11 -6.81
N LEU A 321 -5.42 -17.54 -5.86
CA LEU A 321 -5.18 -17.72 -4.43
C LEU A 321 -5.36 -19.18 -4.00
N GLN A 322 -6.40 -19.86 -4.50
CA GLN A 322 -6.63 -21.31 -4.29
C GLN A 322 -5.50 -22.15 -4.87
N GLY A 323 -5.09 -21.88 -6.12
CA GLY A 323 -3.97 -22.56 -6.77
C GLY A 323 -2.61 -22.34 -6.11
N ALA A 324 -2.50 -21.27 -5.30
CA ALA A 324 -1.33 -20.98 -4.47
C ALA A 324 -1.44 -21.55 -3.05
N ASP A 325 -2.53 -22.20 -2.69
CA ASP A 325 -2.82 -22.73 -1.34
C ASP A 325 -2.75 -21.63 -0.26
N VAL A 326 -3.45 -20.51 -0.53
CA VAL A 326 -3.49 -19.33 0.35
C VAL A 326 -4.90 -18.75 0.55
N LEU A 327 -5.95 -19.50 0.16
CA LEU A 327 -7.35 -19.12 0.39
C LEU A 327 -8.14 -20.30 0.94
#